data_ac63e8f29ef544209d3eea9a705d71fe
#
_entry.id   ac63e8f29ef544209d3eea9a705d71fe
#
_cell.length_a   1.000
_cell.length_b   1.000
_cell.length_c   1.000
_cell.angle_alpha   90.00
_cell.angle_beta   90.00
_cell.angle_gamma   90.00
#
_symmetry.space_group_name_H-M   'P 1'
#
loop_
_entity.id
_entity.type
_entity.pdbx_description
1 polymer ?
#
loop_
_entity_poly.entity_id
_entity_poly.type
_entity_poly.pdbx_seq_one_letter_code
_entity_poly.pdbx_strand_id
1 'polypeptide(L)'
;MAGRPEGQARELAGGRTTVLAWSMCALALISGSLVLTLLGTARITSLNLPVLGVASALVGGLVASRRPANPVGWFFLAGSLIGALQTLAGAYAVYGLLVDPGLLPLAGLGAWFSKATQLVDPVFGFVL
;
A
#
# COMPACT_ATOMS: atom_id res chain seq x y z
N MET A 1 -25.34 -35.06 18.93
CA MET A 1 -25.39 -33.66 18.47
C MET A 1 -24.01 -33.11 18.29
N ALA A 2 -23.37 -33.41 17.21
CA ALA A 2 -22.13 -32.80 16.82
C ALA A 2 -22.39 -31.44 16.20
N GLY A 3 -22.39 -30.38 17.01
CA GLY A 3 -22.53 -29.01 16.57
C GLY A 3 -21.30 -28.59 15.76
N ARG A 4 -21.48 -28.58 14.54
CA ARG A 4 -20.75 -28.01 13.39
C ARG A 4 -19.47 -27.24 13.71
N PRO A 5 -18.31 -27.88 13.62
CA PRO A 5 -17.03 -27.16 13.63
C PRO A 5 -16.86 -26.25 12.39
N GLU A 6 -17.64 -26.48 11.35
CA GLU A 6 -17.60 -25.70 10.10
C GLU A 6 -18.07 -24.24 10.24
N GLY A 7 -19.02 -23.97 11.14
CA GLY A 7 -19.49 -22.61 11.41
C GLY A 7 -18.42 -21.75 12.08
N GLN A 8 -17.76 -22.30 13.10
CA GLN A 8 -16.67 -21.61 13.80
C GLN A 8 -15.46 -21.38 12.91
N ALA A 9 -15.12 -22.35 12.05
CA ALA A 9 -14.01 -22.18 11.12
C ALA A 9 -14.29 -21.07 10.08
N ARG A 10 -15.54 -20.91 9.64
CA ARG A 10 -15.96 -19.84 8.73
C ARG A 10 -15.96 -18.46 9.41
N GLU A 11 -16.40 -18.36 10.65
CA GLU A 11 -16.37 -17.11 11.42
C GLU A 11 -14.93 -16.67 11.71
N LEU A 12 -14.05 -17.60 12.08
CA LEU A 12 -12.63 -17.33 12.32
C LEU A 12 -11.91 -16.94 11.02
N ALA A 13 -12.23 -17.58 9.91
CA ALA A 13 -11.67 -17.22 8.61
C ALA A 13 -12.15 -15.83 8.16
N GLY A 14 -13.43 -15.50 8.35
CA GLY A 14 -13.97 -14.18 8.04
C GLY A 14 -13.34 -13.08 8.90
N GLY A 15 -13.14 -13.32 10.19
CA GLY A 15 -12.45 -12.38 11.08
C GLY A 15 -11.00 -12.13 10.67
N ARG A 16 -10.26 -13.17 10.30
CA ARG A 16 -8.86 -13.07 9.87
C ARG A 16 -8.71 -12.28 8.56
N THR A 17 -9.57 -12.52 7.59
CA THR A 17 -9.54 -11.78 6.31
C THR A 17 -9.88 -10.31 6.50
N THR A 18 -10.84 -9.98 7.36
CA THR A 18 -11.18 -8.60 7.72
C THR A 18 -10.02 -7.90 8.41
N VAL A 19 -9.36 -8.54 9.38
CA VAL A 19 -8.18 -7.99 10.05
C VAL A 19 -7.04 -7.76 9.08
N LEU A 20 -6.78 -8.70 8.15
CA LEU A 20 -5.75 -8.53 7.11
C LEU A 20 -6.07 -7.36 6.18
N ALA A 21 -7.32 -7.22 5.73
CA ALA A 21 -7.72 -6.10 4.88
C ALA A 21 -7.51 -4.75 5.57
N TRP A 22 -7.91 -4.62 6.83
CA TRP A 22 -7.73 -3.40 7.60
C TRP A 22 -6.26 -3.13 7.96
N SER A 23 -5.46 -4.16 8.23
CA SER A 23 -4.02 -3.99 8.47
C SER A 23 -3.29 -3.51 7.21
N MET A 24 -3.63 -4.05 6.03
CA MET A 24 -3.08 -3.57 4.76
C MET A 24 -3.50 -2.13 4.47
N CYS A 25 -4.75 -1.78 4.75
CA CYS A 25 -5.24 -0.41 4.62
C CYS A 25 -4.48 0.55 5.56
N ALA A 26 -4.30 0.17 6.82
CA ALA A 26 -3.54 0.95 7.80
C ALA A 26 -2.09 1.16 7.39
N LEU A 27 -1.43 0.11 6.88
CA LEU A 27 -0.05 0.20 6.36
C LEU A 27 0.04 1.17 5.18
N ALA A 28 -0.91 1.11 4.25
CA ALA A 28 -0.96 2.04 3.12
C ALA A 28 -1.16 3.49 3.57
N LEU A 29 -2.02 3.73 4.56
CA LEU A 29 -2.26 5.06 5.13
C LEU A 29 -1.03 5.60 5.87
N ILE A 30 -0.37 4.76 6.68
CA ILE A 30 0.85 5.14 7.40
C ILE A 30 1.97 5.47 6.40
N SER A 31 2.15 4.65 5.37
CA SER A 31 3.14 4.91 4.32
C SER A 31 2.84 6.20 3.58
N GLY A 32 1.58 6.46 3.24
CA GLY A 32 1.15 7.68 2.57
C GLY A 32 1.39 8.94 3.42
N SER A 33 1.08 8.89 4.72
CA SER A 33 1.33 10.00 5.64
C SER A 33 2.82 10.27 5.85
N LEU A 34 3.64 9.23 5.94
CA LEU A 34 5.08 9.35 6.05
C LEU A 34 5.68 9.99 4.78
N VAL A 35 5.21 9.58 3.61
CA VAL A 35 5.60 10.19 2.33
C VAL A 35 5.26 11.67 2.29
N LEU A 36 4.04 12.05 2.68
CA LEU A 36 3.63 13.46 2.74
C LEU A 36 4.53 14.28 3.66
N THR A 37 4.92 13.72 4.80
CA THR A 37 5.83 14.39 5.73
C THR A 37 7.21 14.57 5.12
N LEU A 38 7.78 13.52 4.52
CA LEU A 38 9.11 13.58 3.88
C LEU A 38 9.13 14.50 2.67
N LEU A 39 8.09 14.48 1.82
CA LEU A 39 7.97 15.37 0.67
C LEU A 39 7.69 16.81 1.09
N GLY A 40 6.94 17.02 2.15
CA GLY A 40 6.69 18.34 2.73
C GLY A 40 7.98 19.01 3.21
N THR A 41 8.86 18.25 3.83
CA THR A 41 10.20 18.76 4.24
C THR A 41 11.12 19.05 3.04
N ALA A 42 10.97 18.28 1.95
CA ALA A 42 11.73 18.47 0.72
C ALA A 42 11.14 19.51 -0.25
N ARG A 43 10.01 20.15 0.08
CA ARG A 43 9.26 21.10 -0.76
C ARG A 43 8.87 20.56 -2.15
N ILE A 44 8.71 19.26 -2.28
CA ILE A 44 8.29 18.62 -3.52
C ILE A 44 6.77 18.41 -3.45
N THR A 45 6.03 19.25 -4.16
CA THR A 45 4.56 19.28 -4.16
C THR A 45 3.95 18.50 -5.32
N SER A 46 3.92 17.19 -5.25
CA SER A 46 3.04 16.38 -6.10
C SER A 46 2.07 15.57 -5.22
N LEU A 47 0.95 16.22 -4.85
CA LEU A 47 -0.05 15.64 -3.94
C LEU A 47 -0.98 14.61 -4.61
N ASN A 48 -0.93 14.47 -5.94
CA ASN A 48 -1.89 13.64 -6.69
C ASN A 48 -1.74 12.15 -6.40
N LEU A 49 -0.51 11.66 -6.35
CA LEU A 49 -0.21 10.23 -6.13
C LEU A 49 -0.62 9.72 -4.74
N PRO A 50 -0.29 10.41 -3.63
CA PRO A 50 -0.70 9.95 -2.30
C PRO A 50 -2.22 10.00 -2.10
N VAL A 51 -2.92 10.97 -2.69
CA VAL A 51 -4.39 11.05 -2.60
C VAL A 51 -5.05 9.87 -3.30
N LEU A 52 -4.61 9.52 -4.50
CA LEU A 52 -5.10 8.35 -5.23
C LEU A 52 -4.80 7.05 -4.48
N GLY A 53 -3.62 6.92 -3.91
CA GLY A 53 -3.24 5.75 -3.11
C GLY A 53 -4.13 5.56 -1.89
N VAL A 54 -4.42 6.62 -1.15
CA VAL A 54 -5.33 6.59 0.00
C VAL A 54 -6.76 6.23 -0.43
N ALA A 55 -7.27 6.84 -1.49
CA ALA A 55 -8.61 6.54 -2.00
C ALA A 55 -8.74 5.06 -2.42
N SER A 56 -7.75 4.54 -3.15
CA SER A 56 -7.71 3.15 -3.58
C SER A 56 -7.61 2.17 -2.41
N ALA A 57 -6.82 2.51 -1.38
CA ALA A 57 -6.70 1.71 -0.16
C ALA A 57 -8.01 1.64 0.62
N LEU A 58 -8.73 2.76 0.75
CA LEU A 58 -10.02 2.81 1.43
C LEU A 58 -11.08 2.00 0.69
N VAL A 59 -11.19 2.17 -0.62
CA VAL A 59 -12.13 1.42 -1.45
C VAL A 59 -11.80 -0.08 -1.42
N GLY A 60 -10.55 -0.44 -1.61
CA GLY A 60 -10.07 -1.82 -1.56
C GLY A 60 -10.33 -2.47 -0.21
N GLY A 61 -10.02 -1.76 0.89
CA GLY A 61 -10.27 -2.21 2.26
C GLY A 61 -11.75 -2.43 2.54
N LEU A 62 -12.61 -1.50 2.11
CA LEU A 62 -14.05 -1.61 2.27
C LEU A 62 -14.63 -2.80 1.49
N VAL A 63 -14.22 -2.98 0.23
CA VAL A 63 -14.69 -4.08 -0.62
C VAL A 63 -14.19 -5.43 -0.08
N ALA A 64 -12.91 -5.55 0.26
CA ALA A 64 -12.34 -6.78 0.79
C ALA A 64 -12.92 -7.16 2.16
N SER A 65 -13.24 -6.19 3.02
CA SER A 65 -13.86 -6.45 4.32
C SER A 65 -15.31 -6.91 4.18
N ARG A 66 -16.05 -6.37 3.20
CA ARG A 66 -17.45 -6.72 2.99
C ARG A 66 -17.66 -7.99 2.16
N ARG A 67 -16.78 -8.25 1.22
CA ARG A 67 -16.83 -9.41 0.30
C ARG A 67 -15.44 -10.04 0.15
N PRO A 68 -14.98 -10.80 1.14
CA PRO A 68 -13.61 -11.36 1.14
C PRO A 68 -13.38 -12.39 0.02
N ALA A 69 -14.42 -12.95 -0.54
CA ALA A 69 -14.34 -13.86 -1.69
C ALA A 69 -14.18 -13.15 -3.04
N ASN A 70 -14.34 -11.81 -3.07
CA ASN A 70 -14.19 -11.04 -4.30
C ASN A 70 -12.73 -10.65 -4.51
N PRO A 71 -12.07 -11.12 -5.58
CA PRO A 71 -10.66 -10.81 -5.85
C PRO A 71 -10.42 -9.33 -6.12
N VAL A 72 -11.42 -8.60 -6.61
CA VAL A 72 -11.28 -7.17 -6.98
C VAL A 72 -10.82 -6.32 -5.80
N GLY A 73 -11.41 -6.51 -4.61
CA GLY A 73 -11.00 -5.78 -3.40
C GLY A 73 -9.54 -6.03 -3.02
N TRP A 74 -9.09 -7.27 -3.16
CA TRP A 74 -7.70 -7.66 -2.89
C TRP A 74 -6.72 -7.08 -3.90
N PHE A 75 -7.10 -6.99 -5.18
CA PHE A 75 -6.30 -6.33 -6.20
C PHE A 75 -6.13 -4.84 -5.92
N PHE A 76 -7.18 -4.13 -5.52
CA PHE A 76 -7.09 -2.73 -5.13
C PHE A 76 -6.19 -2.53 -3.91
N LEU A 77 -6.29 -3.39 -2.90
CA LEU A 77 -5.42 -3.34 -1.72
C LEU A 77 -3.96 -3.62 -2.08
N ALA A 78 -3.70 -4.66 -2.87
CA ALA A 78 -2.35 -4.99 -3.30
C ALA A 78 -1.73 -3.86 -4.13
N GLY A 79 -2.48 -3.31 -5.09
CA GLY A 79 -2.03 -2.18 -5.91
C GLY A 79 -1.73 -0.93 -5.07
N SER A 80 -2.61 -0.57 -4.13
CA SER A 80 -2.39 0.57 -3.25
C SER A 80 -1.20 0.37 -2.31
N LEU A 81 -0.98 -0.84 -1.81
CA LEU A 81 0.17 -1.17 -0.97
C LEU A 81 1.48 -1.09 -1.76
N ILE A 82 1.51 -1.65 -2.97
CA ILE A 82 2.69 -1.57 -3.85
C ILE A 82 2.99 -0.11 -4.19
N GLY A 83 1.98 0.68 -4.57
CA GLY A 83 2.14 2.11 -4.86
C GLY A 83 2.62 2.91 -3.65
N ALA A 84 2.12 2.61 -2.45
CA ALA A 84 2.58 3.24 -1.21
C ALA A 84 4.06 2.90 -0.91
N LEU A 85 4.45 1.64 -1.05
CA LEU A 85 5.85 1.20 -0.86
C LEU A 85 6.78 1.83 -1.91
N GLN A 86 6.35 1.90 -3.16
CA GLN A 86 7.09 2.54 -4.24
C GLN A 86 7.33 4.02 -3.96
N THR A 87 6.29 4.74 -3.55
CA THR A 87 6.37 6.17 -3.24
C THR A 87 7.26 6.40 -2.01
N LEU A 88 7.14 5.55 -0.99
CA LEU A 88 8.00 5.60 0.20
C LEU A 88 9.46 5.34 -0.16
N ALA A 89 9.75 4.34 -0.98
CA ALA A 89 11.10 4.02 -1.44
C ALA A 89 11.70 5.18 -2.27
N GLY A 90 10.88 5.82 -3.10
CA GLY A 90 11.28 7.01 -3.85
C GLY A 90 11.59 8.20 -2.94
N ALA A 91 10.73 8.49 -1.96
CA ALA A 91 10.95 9.55 -0.98
C ALA A 91 12.20 9.29 -0.12
N TYR A 92 12.41 8.05 0.30
CA TYR A 92 13.59 7.61 1.03
C TYR A 92 14.87 7.82 0.20
N ALA A 93 14.84 7.47 -1.09
CA ALA A 93 15.97 7.67 -2.00
C ALA A 93 16.28 9.15 -2.22
N VAL A 94 15.26 9.98 -2.42
CA VAL A 94 15.42 11.43 -2.57
C VAL A 94 16.05 12.03 -1.32
N TYR A 95 15.56 11.68 -0.16
CA TYR A 95 16.11 12.18 1.10
C TYR A 95 17.56 11.73 1.30
N GLY A 96 17.86 10.44 1.13
CA GLY A 96 19.20 9.87 1.37
C GLY A 96 20.26 10.22 0.32
N LEU A 97 19.86 10.61 -0.89
CA LEU A 97 20.79 10.97 -1.96
C LEU A 97 20.96 12.48 -2.13
N LEU A 98 19.92 13.27 -1.87
CA LEU A 98 19.91 14.71 -2.17
C LEU A 98 19.94 15.61 -0.94
N VAL A 99 19.35 15.17 0.19
CA VAL A 99 19.26 16.01 1.40
C VAL A 99 20.42 15.74 2.34
N ASP A 100 20.72 14.47 2.60
CA ASP A 100 21.79 14.07 3.52
C ASP A 100 22.55 12.85 2.99
N PRO A 101 23.49 13.06 2.05
CA PRO A 101 24.24 11.98 1.44
C PRO A 101 25.09 11.22 2.48
N GLY A 102 24.77 9.95 2.67
CA GLY A 102 25.52 9.05 3.56
C GLY A 102 24.86 8.73 4.88
N LEU A 103 23.77 9.41 5.28
CA LEU A 103 23.05 9.13 6.51
C LEU A 103 22.17 7.86 6.37
N LEU A 104 21.62 7.61 5.20
CA LEU A 104 20.71 6.50 4.96
C LEU A 104 21.39 5.39 4.13
N PRO A 105 21.66 4.22 4.76
CA PRO A 105 22.12 3.07 4.00
C PRO A 105 21.03 2.59 3.03
N LEU A 106 21.43 2.08 1.88
CA LEU A 106 20.52 1.50 0.89
C LEU A 106 19.63 2.50 0.12
N ALA A 107 19.89 3.82 0.18
CA ALA A 107 19.14 4.82 -0.58
C ALA A 107 19.15 4.51 -2.10
N GLY A 108 20.26 3.97 -2.62
CA GLY A 108 20.35 3.50 -4.00
C GLY A 108 19.41 2.34 -4.33
N LEU A 109 19.22 1.40 -3.40
CA LEU A 109 18.24 0.32 -3.56
C LEU A 109 16.80 0.84 -3.55
N GLY A 110 16.51 1.84 -2.72
CA GLY A 110 15.20 2.51 -2.72
C GLY A 110 14.91 3.18 -4.07
N ALA A 111 15.89 3.87 -4.65
CA ALA A 111 15.77 4.47 -5.97
C ALA A 111 15.53 3.42 -7.05
N TRP A 112 16.30 2.32 -7.02
CA TRP A 112 16.13 1.23 -7.97
C TRP A 112 14.75 0.57 -7.85
N PHE A 113 14.31 0.26 -6.64
CA PHE A 113 13.00 -0.33 -6.37
C PHE A 113 11.85 0.57 -6.87
N SER A 114 11.92 1.86 -6.55
CA SER A 114 10.93 2.84 -7.00
C SER A 114 10.85 2.91 -8.53
N LYS A 115 11.99 2.85 -9.23
CA LYS A 115 12.03 2.85 -10.70
C LYS A 115 11.57 1.53 -11.31
N ALA A 116 11.98 0.41 -10.75
CA ALA A 116 11.59 -0.91 -11.22
C ALA A 116 10.06 -1.11 -11.12
N THR A 117 9.45 -0.65 -10.04
CA THR A 117 8.01 -0.78 -9.82
C THR A 117 7.19 0.16 -10.69
N GLN A 118 7.73 1.31 -11.11
CA GLN A 118 7.08 2.21 -12.06
C GLN A 118 6.77 1.55 -13.42
N LEU A 119 7.53 0.53 -13.81
CA LEU A 119 7.25 -0.23 -15.04
C LEU A 119 6.01 -1.12 -14.91
N VAL A 120 5.58 -1.41 -13.70
CA VAL A 120 4.42 -2.27 -13.42
C VAL A 120 3.11 -1.44 -13.38
N ASP A 121 3.19 -0.15 -13.05
CA ASP A 121 2.02 0.74 -12.94
C ASP A 121 1.14 0.77 -14.22
N PRO A 122 1.69 0.89 -15.45
CA PRO A 122 0.86 0.88 -16.64
C PRO A 122 0.15 -0.46 -16.88
N VAL A 123 0.72 -1.58 -16.40
CA VAL A 123 0.09 -2.89 -16.50
C VAL A 123 -1.16 -2.95 -15.61
N PHE A 124 -1.10 -2.42 -14.40
CA PHE A 124 -2.27 -2.32 -13.52
C PHE A 124 -3.33 -1.36 -14.06
N GLY A 125 -2.93 -0.23 -14.66
CA GLY A 125 -3.84 0.72 -15.26
C GLY A 125 -4.53 0.20 -16.55
N PHE A 126 -3.93 -0.76 -17.23
CA PHE A 126 -4.48 -1.36 -18.47
C PHE A 126 -5.41 -2.56 -18.19
N VAL A 127 -5.27 -3.20 -17.04
CA VAL A 127 -6.07 -4.38 -16.64
C VAL A 127 -7.34 -3.98 -15.85
N LEU A 128 -7.40 -2.76 -15.35
CA LEU A 128 -8.55 -2.16 -14.66
C LEU A 128 -9.33 -1.24 -15.59
#